data_68e1332de2301f280d86c8bf1b8ab730
#
_entry.id   68e1332de2301f280d86c8bf1b8ab730
#
_cell.length_a   1.000
_cell.length_b   1.000
_cell.length_c   1.000
_cell.angle_alpha   90.00
_cell.angle_beta   90.00
_cell.angle_gamma   90.00
#
_symmetry.space_group_name_H-M   'P 1'
#
loop_
_entity.id
_entity.type
_entity.pdbx_description
1 polymer ?
#
loop_
_entity_poly.entity_id
_entity_poly.type
_entity_poly.pdbx_seq_one_letter_code
_entity_poly.pdbx_strand_id
1 'polypeptide(L)'
;MKTRITELFGIQHPIIQGGMHYVGFAELAAAVSNAGGLGIITGLTQRTPELLAAEIAKCRTLTDKPFGVNLTFLPVLTAPDYPGYIRAILDGGIKAVETAGNNPQKWLPALHEAGVKVIHKCTSVRHSLKAQAIGCDAVSVDGFECGGHPGEDDVPNFILLPRAADELKIPFVASGGMADGRSLVAALALGAEGMNMGTRFMATVEAPIHDNVKQAIVAASELDTRLVMRSLRNTERVLNNGAVERLLAKEKALGAALKFEDIIEEVAGVYPKIMKDGAMDAGAWSCGMVAGLIHDVPTVKELIDRIMAEAHAIISQRLAGFDAA
;
A
#
# COMPACT_ATOMS: atom_id res chain seq x y z
N MET A 1 -2.61 -20.41 3.93
CA MET A 1 -3.46 -20.00 5.07
C MET A 1 -4.77 -19.50 4.49
N LYS A 2 -5.92 -20.07 4.91
CA LYS A 2 -7.24 -19.76 4.32
C LYS A 2 -7.92 -18.66 5.14
N THR A 3 -8.34 -17.56 4.50
CA THR A 3 -9.08 -16.45 5.09
C THR A 3 -10.11 -15.94 4.08
N ARG A 4 -11.09 -15.09 4.50
CA ARG A 4 -12.04 -14.48 3.56
C ARG A 4 -11.33 -13.63 2.47
N ILE A 5 -10.17 -13.04 2.78
CA ILE A 5 -9.36 -12.30 1.79
C ILE A 5 -8.78 -13.23 0.72
N THR A 6 -8.25 -14.41 1.12
CA THR A 6 -7.73 -15.36 0.13
C THR A 6 -8.84 -15.93 -0.76
N GLU A 7 -10.02 -16.17 -0.20
CA GLU A 7 -11.19 -16.62 -0.97
C GLU A 7 -11.73 -15.53 -1.89
N LEU A 8 -11.81 -14.28 -1.41
CA LEU A 8 -12.31 -13.14 -2.17
C LEU A 8 -11.51 -12.86 -3.45
N PHE A 9 -10.18 -12.92 -3.35
CA PHE A 9 -9.28 -12.59 -4.45
C PHE A 9 -8.69 -13.82 -5.18
N GLY A 10 -8.99 -15.05 -4.72
CA GLY A 10 -8.47 -16.28 -5.33
C GLY A 10 -6.95 -16.43 -5.17
N ILE A 11 -6.38 -15.96 -4.06
CA ILE A 11 -4.94 -16.00 -3.77
C ILE A 11 -4.60 -17.07 -2.73
N GLN A 12 -3.34 -17.53 -2.72
CA GLN A 12 -2.87 -18.60 -1.84
C GLN A 12 -2.55 -18.10 -0.41
N HIS A 13 -1.97 -16.90 -0.31
CA HIS A 13 -1.52 -16.31 0.95
C HIS A 13 -2.25 -14.99 1.20
N PRO A 14 -2.64 -14.66 2.46
CA PRO A 14 -3.36 -13.43 2.78
C PRO A 14 -2.42 -12.22 2.81
N ILE A 15 -1.70 -12.02 1.70
CA ILE A 15 -0.68 -10.98 1.52
C ILE A 15 -1.00 -10.20 0.26
N ILE A 16 -1.11 -8.88 0.39
CA ILE A 16 -1.34 -7.93 -0.70
C ILE A 16 -0.13 -7.02 -0.81
N GLN A 17 0.36 -6.79 -2.02
CA GLN A 17 1.27 -5.68 -2.31
C GLN A 17 0.40 -4.50 -2.72
N GLY A 18 0.33 -3.48 -1.87
CA GLY A 18 -0.50 -2.29 -2.12
C GLY A 18 0.00 -1.44 -3.28
N GLY A 19 -0.89 -0.64 -3.84
CA GLY A 19 -0.54 0.34 -4.86
C GLY A 19 0.49 1.33 -4.33
N MET A 20 1.58 1.53 -5.09
CA MET A 20 2.68 2.43 -4.77
C MET A 20 3.12 3.20 -6.00
N HIS A 21 3.09 4.54 -5.90
CA HIS A 21 3.42 5.42 -7.01
C HIS A 21 4.87 5.23 -7.49
N TYR A 22 5.08 4.99 -8.78
CA TYR A 22 6.35 4.65 -9.42
C TYR A 22 7.07 3.39 -8.89
N VAL A 23 6.36 2.50 -8.20
CA VAL A 23 6.88 1.21 -7.71
C VAL A 23 6.02 0.05 -8.22
N GLY A 24 4.69 0.16 -8.12
CA GLY A 24 3.74 -0.88 -8.50
C GLY A 24 3.59 -1.02 -10.01
N PHE A 25 4.58 -1.64 -10.67
CA PHE A 25 4.58 -2.00 -12.08
C PHE A 25 4.33 -3.50 -12.27
N ALA A 26 4.21 -3.92 -13.53
CA ALA A 26 3.91 -5.30 -13.92
C ALA A 26 4.89 -6.31 -13.32
N GLU A 27 6.19 -5.99 -13.27
CA GLU A 27 7.24 -6.87 -12.75
C GLU A 27 6.99 -7.24 -11.28
N LEU A 28 6.80 -6.24 -10.45
CA LEU A 28 6.54 -6.44 -9.02
C LEU A 28 5.18 -7.11 -8.79
N ALA A 29 4.14 -6.65 -9.47
CA ALA A 29 2.80 -7.21 -9.34
C ALA A 29 2.76 -8.69 -9.73
N ALA A 30 3.39 -9.05 -10.86
CA ALA A 30 3.49 -10.43 -11.31
C ALA A 30 4.30 -11.30 -10.35
N ALA A 31 5.43 -10.80 -9.82
CA ALA A 31 6.26 -11.53 -8.87
C ALA A 31 5.49 -11.86 -7.58
N VAL A 32 4.72 -10.90 -7.04
CA VAL A 32 3.87 -11.11 -5.86
C VAL A 32 2.77 -12.13 -6.14
N SER A 33 2.11 -12.02 -7.30
CA SER A 33 1.05 -12.95 -7.69
C SER A 33 1.59 -14.37 -7.91
N ASN A 34 2.74 -14.53 -8.55
CA ASN A 34 3.42 -15.80 -8.73
C ASN A 34 3.86 -16.45 -7.41
N ALA A 35 4.17 -15.62 -6.41
CA ALA A 35 4.50 -16.07 -5.06
C ALA A 35 3.25 -16.37 -4.19
N GLY A 36 2.05 -16.25 -4.75
CA GLY A 36 0.78 -16.61 -4.10
C GLY A 36 0.08 -15.48 -3.35
N GLY A 37 0.58 -14.24 -3.40
CA GLY A 37 -0.09 -13.04 -2.92
C GLY A 37 -0.96 -12.36 -3.98
N LEU A 38 -1.46 -11.16 -3.69
CA LEU A 38 -2.11 -10.28 -4.66
C LEU A 38 -1.19 -9.13 -5.01
N GLY A 39 -0.59 -9.17 -6.20
CA GLY A 39 0.18 -8.04 -6.74
C GLY A 39 -0.74 -6.96 -7.32
N ILE A 40 -0.37 -5.70 -7.16
CA ILE A 40 -1.18 -4.55 -7.59
C ILE A 40 -0.36 -3.62 -8.48
N ILE A 41 -0.83 -3.41 -9.72
CA ILE A 41 -0.33 -2.36 -10.61
C ILE A 41 -0.88 -1.02 -10.15
N THR A 42 -0.03 0.00 -10.02
CA THR A 42 -0.48 1.36 -9.68
C THR A 42 -0.95 2.09 -10.93
N GLY A 43 -2.28 2.22 -11.08
CA GLY A 43 -2.89 2.70 -12.31
C GLY A 43 -2.45 4.12 -12.70
N LEU A 44 -2.45 5.07 -11.78
CA LEU A 44 -2.11 6.47 -12.09
C LEU A 44 -0.60 6.72 -12.31
N THR A 45 0.27 5.75 -12.01
CA THR A 45 1.67 5.79 -12.47
C THR A 45 1.74 5.70 -14.00
N GLN A 46 0.80 4.98 -14.59
CA GLN A 46 0.55 4.94 -16.02
C GLN A 46 -0.26 6.19 -16.39
N ARG A 47 0.39 7.17 -17.01
CA ARG A 47 -0.13 8.52 -17.21
C ARG A 47 -1.39 8.61 -18.09
N THR A 48 -1.73 7.55 -18.81
CA THR A 48 -2.94 7.46 -19.63
C THR A 48 -3.59 6.08 -19.51
N PRO A 49 -4.90 5.95 -19.81
CA PRO A 49 -5.58 4.65 -19.85
C PRO A 49 -4.92 3.63 -20.79
N GLU A 50 -4.37 4.08 -21.93
CA GLU A 50 -3.69 3.22 -22.91
C GLU A 50 -2.39 2.67 -22.35
N LEU A 51 -1.63 3.46 -21.61
CA LEU A 51 -0.43 3.02 -20.91
C LEU A 51 -0.78 2.02 -19.80
N LEU A 52 -1.90 2.23 -19.08
CA LEU A 52 -2.38 1.24 -18.12
C LEU A 52 -2.77 -0.08 -18.83
N ALA A 53 -3.48 -0.01 -19.94
CA ALA A 53 -3.84 -1.20 -20.71
C ALA A 53 -2.58 -1.98 -21.18
N ALA A 54 -1.55 -1.27 -21.64
CA ALA A 54 -0.28 -1.87 -22.01
C ALA A 54 0.44 -2.50 -20.80
N GLU A 55 0.42 -1.87 -19.64
CA GLU A 55 1.03 -2.41 -18.41
C GLU A 55 0.27 -3.64 -17.90
N ILE A 56 -1.06 -3.66 -17.98
CA ILE A 56 -1.88 -4.84 -17.69
C ILE A 56 -1.53 -5.99 -18.66
N ALA A 57 -1.45 -5.72 -19.96
CA ALA A 57 -1.08 -6.71 -20.96
C ALA A 57 0.33 -7.27 -20.69
N LYS A 58 1.30 -6.42 -20.35
CA LYS A 58 2.64 -6.82 -19.93
C LYS A 58 2.60 -7.74 -18.70
N CYS A 59 1.83 -7.39 -17.67
CA CYS A 59 1.70 -8.23 -16.48
C CYS A 59 1.13 -9.62 -16.81
N ARG A 60 0.17 -9.71 -17.74
CA ARG A 60 -0.38 -10.97 -18.24
C ARG A 60 0.67 -11.86 -18.92
N THR A 61 1.73 -11.31 -19.48
CA THR A 61 2.84 -12.12 -20.04
C THR A 61 3.76 -12.67 -18.96
N LEU A 62 3.72 -12.12 -17.73
CA LEU A 62 4.59 -12.49 -16.62
C LEU A 62 3.92 -13.40 -15.59
N THR A 63 2.56 -13.44 -15.58
CA THR A 63 1.80 -14.27 -14.64
C THR A 63 0.44 -14.69 -15.18
N ASP A 64 0.01 -15.91 -14.86
CA ASP A 64 -1.35 -16.43 -15.04
C ASP A 64 -2.20 -16.30 -13.76
N LYS A 65 -1.62 -15.81 -12.67
CA LYS A 65 -2.26 -15.68 -11.37
C LYS A 65 -3.09 -14.40 -11.27
N PRO A 66 -4.02 -14.30 -10.30
CA PRO A 66 -4.75 -13.07 -10.02
C PRO A 66 -3.81 -11.93 -9.66
N PHE A 67 -4.02 -10.77 -10.28
CA PHE A 67 -3.42 -9.49 -9.87
C PHE A 67 -4.46 -8.38 -10.00
N GLY A 68 -4.22 -7.25 -9.36
CA GLY A 68 -5.13 -6.13 -9.33
C GLY A 68 -4.54 -4.83 -9.88
N VAL A 69 -5.37 -3.80 -9.88
CA VAL A 69 -4.98 -2.43 -10.24
C VAL A 69 -5.41 -1.48 -9.13
N ASN A 70 -4.52 -0.56 -8.74
CA ASN A 70 -4.83 0.52 -7.82
C ASN A 70 -5.32 1.75 -8.59
N LEU A 71 -6.40 2.38 -8.10
CA LEU A 71 -6.85 3.71 -8.51
C LEU A 71 -6.99 4.61 -7.28
N THR A 72 -6.20 5.68 -7.24
CA THR A 72 -6.24 6.67 -6.16
C THR A 72 -7.04 7.89 -6.59
N PHE A 73 -8.09 8.22 -5.85
CA PHE A 73 -8.97 9.36 -6.10
C PHE A 73 -8.57 10.53 -5.20
N LEU A 74 -7.54 11.27 -5.60
CA LEU A 74 -7.09 12.47 -4.87
C LEU A 74 -7.56 13.75 -5.56
N PRO A 75 -7.73 14.85 -4.80
CA PRO A 75 -7.86 16.17 -5.38
C PRO A 75 -6.59 16.50 -6.18
N VAL A 76 -6.73 16.77 -7.46
CA VAL A 76 -5.63 17.11 -8.36
C VAL A 76 -6.01 18.29 -9.23
N LEU A 77 -5.03 19.09 -9.67
CA LEU A 77 -5.28 20.26 -10.53
C LEU A 77 -5.95 19.89 -11.86
N THR A 78 -5.57 18.73 -12.41
CA THR A 78 -6.19 18.18 -13.62
C THR A 78 -6.65 16.77 -13.30
N ALA A 79 -7.96 16.53 -13.34
CA ALA A 79 -8.53 15.23 -13.05
C ALA A 79 -8.08 14.20 -14.10
N PRO A 80 -7.57 13.02 -13.69
CA PRO A 80 -7.31 11.92 -14.61
C PRO A 80 -8.58 11.47 -15.33
N ASP A 81 -8.41 10.86 -16.52
CA ASP A 81 -9.53 10.22 -17.22
C ASP A 81 -9.94 8.92 -16.50
N TYR A 82 -10.54 9.05 -15.30
CA TYR A 82 -11.01 7.87 -14.55
C TYR A 82 -11.95 6.96 -15.35
N PRO A 83 -12.88 7.46 -16.18
CA PRO A 83 -13.66 6.57 -17.05
C PRO A 83 -12.80 5.73 -17.99
N GLY A 84 -11.74 6.31 -18.56
CA GLY A 84 -10.79 5.61 -19.41
C GLY A 84 -9.98 4.56 -18.63
N TYR A 85 -9.48 4.89 -17.43
CA TYR A 85 -8.81 3.93 -16.55
C TYR A 85 -9.72 2.75 -16.16
N ILE A 86 -10.98 3.03 -15.82
CA ILE A 86 -11.95 1.96 -15.52
C ILE A 86 -12.16 1.06 -16.75
N ARG A 87 -12.33 1.62 -17.95
CA ARG A 87 -12.44 0.82 -19.19
C ARG A 87 -11.20 -0.05 -19.38
N ALA A 88 -9.99 0.50 -19.24
CA ALA A 88 -8.75 -0.27 -19.38
C ALA A 88 -8.67 -1.45 -18.38
N ILE A 89 -9.13 -1.26 -17.15
CA ILE A 89 -9.24 -2.31 -16.13
C ILE A 89 -10.22 -3.40 -16.55
N LEU A 90 -11.42 -3.02 -17.02
CA LEU A 90 -12.47 -3.96 -17.43
C LEU A 90 -12.08 -4.74 -18.68
N ASP A 91 -11.59 -4.05 -19.70
CA ASP A 91 -11.13 -4.65 -20.97
C ASP A 91 -9.92 -5.56 -20.77
N GLY A 92 -9.03 -5.20 -19.82
CA GLY A 92 -7.90 -6.04 -19.39
C GLY A 92 -8.29 -7.25 -18.55
N GLY A 93 -9.59 -7.46 -18.25
CA GLY A 93 -10.09 -8.61 -17.49
C GLY A 93 -9.64 -8.66 -16.05
N ILE A 94 -9.30 -7.51 -15.44
CA ILE A 94 -8.90 -7.40 -14.04
C ILE A 94 -10.10 -7.74 -13.14
N LYS A 95 -9.84 -8.51 -12.08
CA LYS A 95 -10.88 -8.95 -11.12
C LYS A 95 -10.68 -8.41 -9.71
N ALA A 96 -9.58 -7.70 -9.45
CA ALA A 96 -9.30 -7.05 -8.17
C ALA A 96 -8.92 -5.58 -8.39
N VAL A 97 -9.59 -4.67 -7.72
CA VAL A 97 -9.27 -3.23 -7.74
C VAL A 97 -9.06 -2.73 -6.32
N GLU A 98 -7.89 -2.16 -6.07
CA GLU A 98 -7.62 -1.40 -4.85
C GLU A 98 -7.95 0.07 -5.13
N THR A 99 -8.77 0.68 -4.29
CA THR A 99 -9.06 2.12 -4.36
C THR A 99 -8.52 2.83 -3.13
N ALA A 100 -8.10 4.08 -3.30
CA ALA A 100 -7.59 4.93 -2.22
C ALA A 100 -8.05 6.38 -2.38
N GLY A 101 -7.91 7.17 -1.33
CA GLY A 101 -8.28 8.59 -1.33
C GLY A 101 -9.80 8.80 -1.18
N ASN A 102 -10.41 9.55 -2.10
CA ASN A 102 -11.83 9.86 -2.03
C ASN A 102 -12.74 8.66 -2.28
N ASN A 103 -14.02 8.83 -1.92
CA ASN A 103 -15.08 7.85 -2.01
C ASN A 103 -15.21 7.21 -3.42
N PRO A 104 -15.02 5.89 -3.59
CA PRO A 104 -15.12 5.20 -4.88
C PRO A 104 -16.55 4.90 -5.34
N GLN A 105 -17.58 5.26 -4.59
CA GLN A 105 -18.99 4.87 -4.80
C GLN A 105 -19.47 5.00 -6.24
N LYS A 106 -19.05 6.06 -6.94
CA LYS A 106 -19.43 6.31 -8.34
C LYS A 106 -19.03 5.16 -9.29
N TRP A 107 -17.94 4.44 -8.97
CA TRP A 107 -17.33 3.44 -9.85
C TRP A 107 -17.72 2.01 -9.50
N LEU A 108 -18.24 1.78 -8.28
CA LEU A 108 -18.59 0.44 -7.81
C LEU A 108 -19.59 -0.29 -8.72
N PRO A 109 -20.68 0.33 -9.21
CA PRO A 109 -21.64 -0.38 -10.05
C PRO A 109 -21.02 -1.02 -11.29
N ALA A 110 -20.21 -0.25 -12.04
CA ALA A 110 -19.56 -0.76 -13.26
C ALA A 110 -18.52 -1.87 -12.95
N LEU A 111 -17.77 -1.72 -11.85
CA LEU A 111 -16.81 -2.72 -11.41
C LEU A 111 -17.52 -4.02 -10.99
N HIS A 112 -18.57 -3.94 -10.19
CA HIS A 112 -19.32 -5.12 -9.71
C HIS A 112 -20.07 -5.83 -10.83
N GLU A 113 -20.66 -5.10 -11.79
CA GLU A 113 -21.30 -5.69 -12.96
C GLU A 113 -20.33 -6.58 -13.77
N ALA A 114 -19.05 -6.19 -13.82
CA ALA A 114 -17.98 -6.97 -14.45
C ALA A 114 -17.38 -8.06 -13.53
N GLY A 115 -17.92 -8.24 -12.32
CA GLY A 115 -17.45 -9.21 -11.33
C GLY A 115 -16.12 -8.83 -10.68
N VAL A 116 -15.74 -7.56 -10.69
CA VAL A 116 -14.53 -7.04 -10.04
C VAL A 116 -14.78 -6.89 -8.54
N LYS A 117 -13.82 -7.34 -7.74
CA LYS A 117 -13.80 -7.15 -6.28
C LYS A 117 -13.02 -5.90 -5.91
N VAL A 118 -13.60 -5.06 -5.05
CA VAL A 118 -13.03 -3.77 -4.67
C VAL A 118 -12.61 -3.77 -3.20
N ILE A 119 -11.32 -3.51 -2.97
CA ILE A 119 -10.76 -3.21 -1.65
C ILE A 119 -10.46 -1.73 -1.55
N HIS A 120 -10.97 -1.05 -0.51
CA HIS A 120 -10.75 0.39 -0.31
C HIS A 120 -9.80 0.65 0.87
N LYS A 121 -8.81 1.53 0.66
CA LYS A 121 -7.85 1.93 1.71
C LYS A 121 -8.48 2.99 2.60
N CYS A 122 -8.43 2.75 3.92
CA CYS A 122 -9.02 3.62 4.94
C CYS A 122 -8.08 3.78 6.13
N THR A 123 -7.98 4.98 6.65
CA THR A 123 -7.12 5.33 7.79
C THR A 123 -7.88 5.45 9.12
N SER A 124 -9.19 5.16 9.13
CA SER A 124 -10.03 5.22 10.33
C SER A 124 -11.19 4.24 10.26
N VAL A 125 -11.71 3.83 11.43
CA VAL A 125 -12.92 2.99 11.53
C VAL A 125 -14.11 3.64 10.84
N ARG A 126 -14.30 4.95 11.00
CA ARG A 126 -15.38 5.71 10.35
C ARG A 126 -15.32 5.60 8.82
N HIS A 127 -14.14 5.73 8.22
CA HIS A 127 -13.96 5.59 6.77
C HIS A 127 -14.17 4.14 6.32
N SER A 128 -13.72 3.17 7.11
CA SER A 128 -13.92 1.74 6.85
C SER A 128 -15.40 1.36 6.84
N LEU A 129 -16.18 1.84 7.82
CA LEU A 129 -17.63 1.68 7.86
C LEU A 129 -18.34 2.33 6.67
N LYS A 130 -17.85 3.52 6.24
CA LYS A 130 -18.37 4.17 5.04
C LYS A 130 -18.08 3.36 3.78
N ALA A 131 -16.87 2.81 3.65
CA ALA A 131 -16.50 1.93 2.53
C ALA A 131 -17.40 0.68 2.49
N GLN A 132 -17.64 0.04 3.63
CA GLN A 132 -18.60 -1.06 3.76
C GLN A 132 -20.02 -0.63 3.33
N ALA A 133 -20.51 0.50 3.82
CA ALA A 133 -21.87 0.97 3.56
C ALA A 133 -22.13 1.30 2.09
N ILE A 134 -21.13 1.74 1.34
CA ILE A 134 -21.25 2.01 -0.09
C ILE A 134 -21.05 0.79 -0.98
N GLY A 135 -20.69 -0.38 -0.38
CA GLY A 135 -20.61 -1.67 -1.08
C GLY A 135 -19.21 -2.12 -1.49
N CYS A 136 -18.12 -1.61 -0.89
CA CYS A 136 -16.81 -2.22 -1.08
C CYS A 136 -16.79 -3.66 -0.57
N ASP A 137 -16.07 -4.56 -1.26
CA ASP A 137 -15.99 -5.98 -0.90
C ASP A 137 -15.04 -6.24 0.28
N ALA A 138 -14.02 -5.39 0.44
CA ALA A 138 -13.04 -5.44 1.53
C ALA A 138 -12.49 -4.04 1.85
N VAL A 139 -11.78 -3.93 2.97
CA VAL A 139 -11.08 -2.71 3.40
C VAL A 139 -9.61 -3.02 3.69
N SER A 140 -8.70 -2.14 3.27
CA SER A 140 -7.34 -2.07 3.79
C SER A 140 -7.30 -1.00 4.87
N VAL A 141 -7.02 -1.40 6.12
CA VAL A 141 -7.00 -0.52 7.27
C VAL A 141 -5.57 -0.07 7.51
N ASP A 142 -5.30 1.20 7.21
CA ASP A 142 -3.97 1.79 7.22
C ASP A 142 -3.73 2.50 8.56
N GLY A 143 -2.89 1.92 9.43
CA GLY A 143 -2.54 2.52 10.72
C GLY A 143 -1.48 3.62 10.61
N PHE A 144 -1.24 4.31 11.72
CA PHE A 144 -0.29 5.41 11.84
C PHE A 144 1.13 5.09 11.34
N GLU A 145 1.53 3.81 11.39
CA GLU A 145 2.86 3.33 11.00
C GLU A 145 3.08 3.30 9.48
N CYS A 146 2.02 3.45 8.67
CA CYS A 146 2.11 3.32 7.22
C CYS A 146 2.94 4.45 6.59
N GLY A 147 3.58 4.14 5.47
CA GLY A 147 4.14 5.12 4.55
C GLY A 147 3.06 5.76 3.68
N GLY A 148 3.29 6.97 3.20
CA GLY A 148 2.28 7.74 2.51
C GLY A 148 1.32 8.43 3.48
N HIS A 149 0.02 8.42 3.21
CA HIS A 149 -0.97 9.19 3.94
C HIS A 149 -1.65 8.38 5.05
N PRO A 150 -1.20 8.45 6.34
CA PRO A 150 -1.78 7.71 7.46
C PRO A 150 -3.08 8.32 7.98
N GLY A 151 -3.55 9.41 7.40
CA GLY A 151 -4.63 10.23 7.95
C GLY A 151 -4.16 11.21 9.02
N GLU A 152 -5.10 11.84 9.71
CA GLU A 152 -4.83 12.91 10.66
C GLU A 152 -5.04 12.51 12.14
N ASP A 153 -5.52 11.27 12.37
CA ASP A 153 -5.96 10.83 13.71
C ASP A 153 -4.85 10.12 14.50
N ASP A 154 -3.71 9.81 13.89
CA ASP A 154 -2.51 9.18 14.49
C ASP A 154 -2.80 7.87 15.27
N VAL A 155 -3.77 7.08 14.83
CA VAL A 155 -4.13 5.84 15.52
C VAL A 155 -3.26 4.67 15.03
N PRO A 156 -2.43 4.07 15.93
CA PRO A 156 -1.61 2.92 15.57
C PRO A 156 -2.45 1.64 15.36
N ASN A 157 -1.93 0.70 14.59
CA ASN A 157 -2.62 -0.53 14.26
C ASN A 157 -3.03 -1.37 15.47
N PHE A 158 -2.27 -1.31 16.56
CA PHE A 158 -2.60 -2.05 17.79
C PHE A 158 -3.95 -1.64 18.41
N ILE A 159 -4.44 -0.45 18.10
CA ILE A 159 -5.77 0.05 18.51
C ILE A 159 -6.73 0.06 17.32
N LEU A 160 -6.26 0.44 16.13
CA LEU A 160 -7.13 0.63 14.97
C LEU A 160 -7.73 -0.70 14.47
N LEU A 161 -6.92 -1.77 14.41
CA LEU A 161 -7.37 -3.07 13.90
C LEU A 161 -8.45 -3.73 14.76
N PRO A 162 -8.30 -3.90 16.11
CA PRO A 162 -9.37 -4.47 16.92
C PRO A 162 -10.64 -3.61 16.90
N ARG A 163 -10.49 -2.27 16.88
CA ARG A 163 -11.65 -1.37 16.71
C ARG A 163 -12.37 -1.59 15.36
N ALA A 164 -11.60 -1.81 14.28
CA ALA A 164 -12.19 -2.16 12.98
C ALA A 164 -12.86 -3.54 13.01
N ALA A 165 -12.26 -4.52 13.68
CA ALA A 165 -12.80 -5.88 13.82
C ALA A 165 -14.12 -5.91 14.57
N ASP A 166 -14.29 -5.07 15.60
CA ASP A 166 -15.53 -4.99 16.37
C ASP A 166 -16.73 -4.53 15.51
N GLU A 167 -16.50 -3.72 14.49
CA GLU A 167 -17.56 -3.02 13.75
C GLU A 167 -17.76 -3.49 12.30
N LEU A 168 -16.68 -3.91 11.60
CA LEU A 168 -16.77 -4.35 10.21
C LEU A 168 -17.38 -5.74 10.07
N LYS A 169 -18.19 -5.91 9.02
CA LYS A 169 -18.78 -7.20 8.61
C LYS A 169 -18.12 -7.77 7.37
N ILE A 170 -17.55 -6.90 6.51
CA ILE A 170 -16.73 -7.32 5.37
C ILE A 170 -15.29 -7.61 5.83
N PRO A 171 -14.53 -8.44 5.09
CA PRO A 171 -13.14 -8.73 5.44
C PRO A 171 -12.27 -7.48 5.33
N PHE A 172 -11.21 -7.43 6.14
CA PHE A 172 -10.22 -6.37 6.03
C PHE A 172 -8.80 -6.90 6.20
N VAL A 173 -7.84 -6.16 5.65
CA VAL A 173 -6.41 -6.41 5.82
C VAL A 173 -5.77 -5.30 6.64
N ALA A 174 -4.75 -5.65 7.42
CA ALA A 174 -3.92 -4.69 8.13
C ALA A 174 -2.89 -4.06 7.17
N SER A 175 -2.69 -2.76 7.26
CA SER A 175 -1.69 -2.01 6.50
C SER A 175 -0.96 -1.02 7.40
N GLY A 176 0.34 -0.80 7.14
CA GLY A 176 1.23 -0.07 8.04
C GLY A 176 1.87 -0.98 9.09
N GLY A 177 3.20 -0.93 9.20
CA GLY A 177 3.97 -1.77 10.11
C GLY A 177 4.12 -3.24 9.70
N MET A 178 3.64 -3.64 8.52
CA MET A 178 3.60 -5.03 8.06
C MET A 178 4.87 -5.39 7.27
N ALA A 179 5.65 -6.41 7.70
CA ALA A 179 6.89 -6.80 7.05
C ALA A 179 7.21 -8.30 7.06
N ASP A 180 6.73 -9.06 8.05
CA ASP A 180 7.18 -10.41 8.34
C ASP A 180 6.06 -11.30 8.90
N GLY A 181 6.37 -12.55 9.27
CA GLY A 181 5.41 -13.49 9.83
C GLY A 181 4.87 -13.06 11.20
N ARG A 182 5.64 -12.29 11.97
CA ARG A 182 5.20 -11.74 13.27
C ARG A 182 4.07 -10.75 13.06
N SER A 183 4.24 -9.84 12.09
CA SER A 183 3.22 -8.84 11.77
C SER A 183 1.97 -9.48 11.17
N LEU A 184 2.10 -10.53 10.34
CA LEU A 184 0.94 -11.27 9.83
C LEU A 184 0.15 -11.94 10.97
N VAL A 185 0.81 -12.65 11.88
CA VAL A 185 0.15 -13.31 13.00
C VAL A 185 -0.50 -12.30 13.94
N ALA A 186 0.18 -11.18 14.23
CA ALA A 186 -0.40 -10.09 15.02
C ALA A 186 -1.64 -9.49 14.36
N ALA A 187 -1.61 -9.23 13.05
CA ALA A 187 -2.75 -8.73 12.29
C ALA A 187 -3.96 -9.68 12.38
N LEU A 188 -3.72 -10.99 12.21
CA LEU A 188 -4.77 -12.01 12.34
C LEU A 188 -5.34 -12.07 13.76
N ALA A 189 -4.48 -11.99 14.78
CA ALA A 189 -4.91 -11.97 16.19
C ALA A 189 -5.72 -10.72 16.55
N LEU A 190 -5.46 -9.59 15.88
CA LEU A 190 -6.20 -8.33 16.04
C LEU A 190 -7.47 -8.26 15.16
N GLY A 191 -7.82 -9.35 14.46
CA GLY A 191 -9.06 -9.50 13.72
C GLY A 191 -8.99 -9.18 12.22
N ALA A 192 -7.82 -8.79 11.69
CA ALA A 192 -7.62 -8.70 10.25
C ALA A 192 -7.55 -10.08 9.60
N GLU A 193 -7.77 -10.17 8.30
CA GLU A 193 -7.73 -11.43 7.56
C GLU A 193 -6.60 -11.52 6.53
N GLY A 194 -5.62 -10.69 6.72
CA GLY A 194 -4.40 -10.61 5.93
C GLY A 194 -3.67 -9.29 6.17
N MET A 195 -2.63 -9.08 5.41
CA MET A 195 -1.86 -7.83 5.46
C MET A 195 -1.61 -7.24 4.08
N ASN A 196 -1.55 -5.91 4.03
CA ASN A 196 -1.15 -5.12 2.87
C ASN A 196 0.20 -4.47 3.17
N MET A 197 1.19 -4.70 2.32
CA MET A 197 2.55 -4.19 2.48
C MET A 197 2.93 -3.25 1.33
N GLY A 198 3.59 -2.15 1.68
CA GLY A 198 4.22 -1.23 0.72
C GLY A 198 5.74 -1.30 0.84
N THR A 199 6.31 -0.61 1.82
CA THR A 199 7.75 -0.41 2.01
C THR A 199 8.55 -1.72 1.98
N ARG A 200 8.04 -2.82 2.57
CA ARG A 200 8.72 -4.13 2.51
C ARG A 200 8.90 -4.62 1.08
N PHE A 201 7.89 -4.46 0.21
CA PHE A 201 8.01 -4.87 -1.19
C PHE A 201 8.88 -3.92 -2.03
N MET A 202 9.03 -2.65 -1.64
CA MET A 202 10.02 -1.75 -2.27
C MET A 202 11.45 -2.30 -2.16
N ALA A 203 11.78 -2.91 -1.02
CA ALA A 203 13.08 -3.55 -0.78
C ALA A 203 13.06 -5.02 -1.21
N THR A 204 12.72 -5.29 -2.47
CA THR A 204 12.82 -6.61 -3.13
C THR A 204 13.54 -6.49 -4.47
N VAL A 205 14.06 -7.62 -4.97
CA VAL A 205 14.79 -7.67 -6.25
C VAL A 205 13.89 -7.19 -7.39
N GLU A 206 12.63 -7.63 -7.43
CA GLU A 206 11.70 -7.39 -8.54
C GLU A 206 11.03 -6.00 -8.50
N ALA A 207 11.17 -5.24 -7.42
CA ALA A 207 10.73 -3.85 -7.41
C ALA A 207 11.54 -3.03 -8.43
N PRO A 208 10.91 -2.47 -9.49
CA PRO A 208 11.63 -1.81 -10.58
C PRO A 208 11.99 -0.36 -10.22
N ILE A 209 12.70 -0.21 -9.12
CA ILE A 209 13.18 1.07 -8.59
C ILE A 209 14.70 1.04 -8.42
N HIS A 210 15.31 2.22 -8.37
CA HIS A 210 16.74 2.36 -8.23
C HIS A 210 17.27 1.75 -6.92
N ASP A 211 18.44 1.13 -6.96
CA ASP A 211 19.03 0.45 -5.80
C ASP A 211 19.28 1.39 -4.62
N ASN A 212 19.58 2.68 -4.87
CA ASN A 212 19.72 3.67 -3.79
C ASN A 212 18.47 3.72 -2.89
N VAL A 213 17.26 3.59 -3.46
CA VAL A 213 16.01 3.58 -2.69
C VAL A 213 15.93 2.33 -1.81
N LYS A 214 16.27 1.15 -2.37
CA LYS A 214 16.29 -0.12 -1.63
C LYS A 214 17.30 -0.07 -0.50
N GLN A 215 18.50 0.44 -0.76
CA GLN A 215 19.55 0.57 0.25
C GLN A 215 19.21 1.60 1.32
N ALA A 216 18.54 2.70 0.96
CA ALA A 216 18.06 3.68 1.94
C ALA A 216 17.03 3.06 2.91
N ILE A 217 16.13 2.20 2.41
CA ILE A 217 15.19 1.47 3.26
C ILE A 217 15.93 0.50 4.19
N VAL A 218 16.88 -0.27 3.67
CA VAL A 218 17.65 -1.27 4.45
C VAL A 218 18.53 -0.62 5.52
N ALA A 219 19.04 0.59 5.26
CA ALA A 219 19.87 1.34 6.20
C ALA A 219 19.05 2.11 7.26
N ALA A 220 17.74 2.27 7.05
CA ALA A 220 16.87 3.05 7.92
C ALA A 220 16.46 2.27 9.18
N SER A 221 16.27 3.01 10.27
CA SER A 221 15.60 2.55 11.48
C SER A 221 14.12 2.97 11.51
N GLU A 222 13.39 2.54 12.52
CA GLU A 222 12.02 2.98 12.79
C GLU A 222 11.91 4.48 13.12
N LEU A 223 13.02 5.12 13.42
CA LEU A 223 13.11 6.55 13.77
C LEU A 223 13.41 7.45 12.57
N ASP A 224 13.70 6.89 11.39
CA ASP A 224 14.14 7.65 10.23
C ASP A 224 13.01 8.10 9.30
N THR A 225 11.76 7.99 9.73
CA THR A 225 10.63 8.59 9.01
C THR A 225 10.18 9.90 9.63
N ARG A 226 9.57 10.77 8.82
CA ARG A 226 8.98 12.04 9.24
C ARG A 226 7.56 12.15 8.73
N LEU A 227 6.71 12.86 9.48
CA LEU A 227 5.40 13.30 9.01
C LEU A 227 5.54 14.72 8.48
N VAL A 228 5.09 14.93 7.27
CA VAL A 228 5.13 16.22 6.56
C VAL A 228 3.72 16.65 6.14
N MET A 229 3.54 17.91 5.76
CA MET A 229 2.28 18.50 5.26
C MET A 229 1.10 18.45 6.25
N ARG A 230 1.38 18.36 7.56
CA ARG A 230 0.32 18.36 8.58
C ARG A 230 -0.47 19.68 8.62
N SER A 231 0.19 20.81 8.45
CA SER A 231 -0.45 22.13 8.41
C SER A 231 -1.42 22.27 7.24
N LEU A 232 -1.21 21.51 6.16
CA LEU A 232 -2.10 21.43 4.99
C LEU A 232 -3.21 20.39 5.15
N ARG A 233 -3.28 19.65 6.27
CA ARG A 233 -4.17 18.50 6.47
C ARG A 233 -4.06 17.47 5.35
N ASN A 234 -2.84 17.26 4.88
CA ASN A 234 -2.46 16.26 3.88
C ASN A 234 -1.24 15.51 4.38
N THR A 235 -1.30 15.04 5.63
CA THR A 235 -0.19 14.40 6.32
C THR A 235 0.34 13.21 5.53
N GLU A 236 1.64 13.22 5.25
CA GLU A 236 2.34 12.12 4.61
C GLU A 236 3.52 11.66 5.47
N ARG A 237 3.72 10.34 5.58
CA ARG A 237 4.92 9.75 6.19
C ARG A 237 5.93 9.41 5.10
N VAL A 238 7.11 9.97 5.24
CA VAL A 238 8.21 9.89 4.26
C VAL A 238 9.51 9.47 4.95
N LEU A 239 10.47 8.91 4.20
CA LEU A 239 11.81 8.71 4.70
C LEU A 239 12.52 10.05 4.82
N ASN A 240 13.26 10.26 5.92
CA ASN A 240 14.00 11.49 6.14
C ASN A 240 15.17 11.62 5.15
N ASN A 241 15.30 12.78 4.53
CA ASN A 241 16.38 13.14 3.63
C ASN A 241 16.54 14.67 3.57
N GLY A 242 17.50 15.19 2.80
CA GLY A 242 17.74 16.63 2.72
C GLY A 242 16.56 17.44 2.19
N ALA A 243 15.71 16.90 1.31
CA ALA A 243 14.50 17.57 0.83
C ALA A 243 13.43 17.63 1.95
N VAL A 244 13.27 16.56 2.73
CA VAL A 244 12.36 16.52 3.87
C VAL A 244 12.76 17.50 4.95
N GLU A 245 14.04 17.64 5.25
CA GLU A 245 14.52 18.63 6.21
C GLU A 245 14.22 20.08 5.74
N ARG A 246 14.38 20.38 4.43
CA ARG A 246 13.99 21.68 3.86
C ARG A 246 12.49 21.92 3.97
N LEU A 247 11.68 20.89 3.67
CA LEU A 247 10.23 20.96 3.78
C LEU A 247 9.80 21.24 5.21
N LEU A 248 10.32 20.50 6.20
CA LEU A 248 10.03 20.71 7.62
C LEU A 248 10.48 22.09 8.12
N ALA A 249 11.59 22.61 7.62
CA ALA A 249 12.03 23.97 7.92
C ALA A 249 11.04 25.02 7.41
N LYS A 250 10.49 24.85 6.19
CA LYS A 250 9.44 25.70 5.62
C LYS A 250 8.13 25.59 6.44
N GLU A 251 7.71 24.39 6.79
CA GLU A 251 6.52 24.19 7.67
C GLU A 251 6.68 24.89 9.01
N LYS A 252 7.84 24.75 9.64
CA LYS A 252 8.13 25.40 10.91
C LYS A 252 8.13 26.93 10.81
N ALA A 253 8.68 27.47 9.72
CA ALA A 253 8.79 28.92 9.52
C ALA A 253 7.45 29.58 9.20
N LEU A 254 6.60 28.93 8.40
CA LEU A 254 5.35 29.48 7.88
C LEU A 254 4.13 29.07 8.72
N GLY A 255 4.20 27.94 9.44
CA GLY A 255 3.11 27.46 10.27
C GLY A 255 1.77 27.38 9.53
N ALA A 256 0.74 28.03 10.08
CA ALA A 256 -0.59 28.08 9.47
C ALA A 256 -0.68 28.89 8.15
N ALA A 257 0.36 29.66 7.82
CA ALA A 257 0.41 30.41 6.55
C ALA A 257 1.00 29.59 5.40
N LEU A 258 1.51 28.39 5.67
CA LEU A 258 2.06 27.49 4.63
C LEU A 258 1.01 27.19 3.56
N LYS A 259 1.43 27.24 2.30
CA LYS A 259 0.66 26.84 1.14
C LYS A 259 1.39 25.75 0.37
N PHE A 260 0.68 25.00 -0.45
CA PHE A 260 1.26 23.93 -1.26
C PHE A 260 2.35 24.44 -2.20
N GLU A 261 2.18 25.66 -2.73
CA GLU A 261 3.15 26.32 -3.63
C GLU A 261 4.52 26.54 -2.96
N ASP A 262 4.55 26.72 -1.63
CA ASP A 262 5.78 26.95 -0.89
C ASP A 262 6.68 25.71 -0.82
N ILE A 263 6.07 24.51 -0.95
CA ILE A 263 6.75 23.22 -0.83
C ILE A 263 6.72 22.40 -2.12
N ILE A 264 6.23 22.96 -3.21
CA ILE A 264 6.01 22.24 -4.48
C ILE A 264 7.28 21.57 -5.01
N GLU A 265 8.44 22.17 -4.81
CA GLU A 265 9.73 21.65 -5.25
C GLU A 265 10.12 20.35 -4.54
N GLU A 266 9.72 20.20 -3.27
CA GLU A 266 10.00 19.02 -2.46
C GLU A 266 9.01 17.88 -2.65
N VAL A 267 7.81 18.15 -3.24
CA VAL A 267 6.74 17.13 -3.28
C VAL A 267 6.22 16.84 -4.69
N ALA A 268 6.27 17.78 -5.62
CA ALA A 268 5.65 17.61 -6.93
C ALA A 268 6.65 17.10 -7.98
N GLY A 269 6.29 16.03 -8.70
CA GLY A 269 7.09 15.48 -9.81
C GLY A 269 8.44 14.88 -9.41
N VAL A 270 8.65 14.59 -8.13
CA VAL A 270 9.92 14.11 -7.57
C VAL A 270 10.10 12.59 -7.71
N TYR A 271 9.02 11.83 -7.70
CA TYR A 271 9.07 10.37 -7.72
C TYR A 271 9.89 9.75 -8.86
N PRO A 272 9.78 10.19 -10.14
CA PRO A 272 10.63 9.64 -11.20
C PRO A 272 12.12 9.85 -10.93
N LYS A 273 12.51 11.03 -10.43
CA LYS A 273 13.92 11.35 -10.11
C LYS A 273 14.47 10.45 -9.00
N ILE A 274 13.63 10.12 -8.01
CA ILE A 274 14.01 9.26 -6.89
C ILE A 274 13.95 7.80 -7.31
N MET A 275 12.80 7.33 -7.78
CA MET A 275 12.55 5.91 -8.01
C MET A 275 13.30 5.35 -9.22
N LYS A 276 13.51 6.16 -10.29
CA LYS A 276 14.24 5.73 -11.49
C LYS A 276 15.71 6.14 -11.48
N ASP A 277 15.99 7.39 -11.09
CA ASP A 277 17.31 7.96 -11.24
C ASP A 277 18.15 7.87 -9.95
N GLY A 278 17.53 7.46 -8.83
CA GLY A 278 18.21 7.31 -7.54
C GLY A 278 18.67 8.63 -6.89
N ALA A 279 18.06 9.76 -7.30
CA ALA A 279 18.35 11.09 -6.75
C ALA A 279 17.62 11.28 -5.41
N MET A 280 18.18 10.73 -4.33
CA MET A 280 17.50 10.57 -3.03
C MET A 280 17.04 11.88 -2.39
N ASP A 281 17.73 13.00 -2.64
CA ASP A 281 17.39 14.34 -2.12
C ASP A 281 16.55 15.19 -3.08
N ALA A 282 16.02 14.59 -4.17
CA ALA A 282 15.19 15.31 -5.14
C ALA A 282 13.81 15.68 -4.59
N GLY A 283 13.36 15.03 -3.50
CA GLY A 283 12.08 15.33 -2.87
C GLY A 283 11.71 14.34 -1.77
N ALA A 284 10.52 14.53 -1.21
CA ALA A 284 9.92 13.62 -0.26
C ALA A 284 9.34 12.38 -0.97
N TRP A 285 9.48 11.20 -0.35
CA TRP A 285 8.91 9.95 -0.86
C TRP A 285 8.43 9.05 0.27
N SER A 286 7.31 8.39 0.04
CA SER A 286 6.59 7.60 1.04
C SER A 286 7.43 6.42 1.53
N CYS A 287 7.58 6.30 2.85
CA CYS A 287 8.22 5.17 3.53
C CYS A 287 7.61 5.00 4.91
N GLY A 288 7.21 3.77 5.25
CA GLY A 288 6.63 3.45 6.56
C GLY A 288 7.68 3.25 7.66
N MET A 289 7.27 3.36 8.92
CA MET A 289 8.12 3.07 10.09
C MET A 289 8.66 1.63 10.06
N VAL A 290 8.00 0.75 9.31
CA VAL A 290 8.41 -0.64 9.10
C VAL A 290 9.81 -0.78 8.49
N ALA A 291 10.41 0.30 7.94
CA ALA A 291 11.81 0.31 7.49
C ALA A 291 12.76 -0.25 8.57
N GLY A 292 12.51 0.05 9.85
CA GLY A 292 13.29 -0.51 10.98
C GLY A 292 13.24 -2.03 11.13
N LEU A 293 12.37 -2.73 10.38
CA LEU A 293 12.31 -4.20 10.32
C LEU A 293 12.84 -4.78 9.00
N ILE A 294 13.37 -3.94 8.10
CA ILE A 294 13.79 -4.34 6.75
C ILE A 294 15.31 -4.26 6.64
N HIS A 295 15.98 -5.41 6.60
CA HIS A 295 17.45 -5.49 6.67
C HIS A 295 18.07 -6.19 5.45
N ASP A 296 17.26 -6.51 4.42
CA ASP A 296 17.70 -7.19 3.20
C ASP A 296 16.84 -6.86 1.98
N VAL A 297 17.34 -7.27 0.81
CA VAL A 297 16.65 -7.14 -0.49
C VAL A 297 16.52 -8.54 -1.11
N PRO A 298 15.59 -9.38 -0.63
CA PRO A 298 15.35 -10.72 -1.18
C PRO A 298 14.54 -10.65 -2.47
N THR A 299 14.40 -11.79 -3.16
CA THR A 299 13.33 -11.95 -4.14
C THR A 299 11.96 -11.93 -3.45
N VAL A 300 10.92 -11.53 -4.18
CA VAL A 300 9.54 -11.56 -3.67
C VAL A 300 9.14 -12.97 -3.21
N LYS A 301 9.56 -14.00 -3.96
CA LYS A 301 9.28 -15.40 -3.60
C LYS A 301 9.91 -15.77 -2.25
N GLU A 302 11.19 -15.49 -2.06
CA GLU A 302 11.89 -15.74 -0.79
C GLU A 302 11.24 -14.97 0.37
N LEU A 303 10.83 -13.73 0.14
CA LEU A 303 10.16 -12.92 1.15
C LEU A 303 8.85 -13.55 1.59
N ILE A 304 7.96 -13.88 0.64
CA ILE A 304 6.64 -14.45 0.95
C ILE A 304 6.79 -15.83 1.60
N ASP A 305 7.69 -16.68 1.09
CA ASP A 305 7.95 -17.98 1.69
C ASP A 305 8.44 -17.86 3.16
N ARG A 306 9.36 -16.93 3.45
CA ARG A 306 9.83 -16.64 4.82
C ARG A 306 8.69 -16.16 5.72
N ILE A 307 7.88 -15.22 5.25
CA ILE A 307 6.73 -14.71 6.00
C ILE A 307 5.79 -15.84 6.38
N MET A 308 5.44 -16.69 5.42
CA MET A 308 4.50 -17.78 5.66
C MET A 308 5.09 -18.86 6.58
N ALA A 309 6.36 -19.23 6.39
CA ALA A 309 7.05 -20.19 7.27
C ALA A 309 7.14 -19.67 8.72
N GLU A 310 7.52 -18.41 8.90
CA GLU A 310 7.59 -17.77 10.22
C GLU A 310 6.20 -17.69 10.88
N ALA A 311 5.17 -17.26 10.14
CA ALA A 311 3.81 -17.20 10.66
C ALA A 311 3.32 -18.58 11.14
N HIS A 312 3.56 -19.63 10.36
CA HIS A 312 3.23 -21.00 10.75
C HIS A 312 3.99 -21.44 11.99
N ALA A 313 5.28 -21.15 12.09
CA ALA A 313 6.09 -21.51 13.28
C ALA A 313 5.61 -20.76 14.53
N ILE A 314 5.26 -19.48 14.41
CA ILE A 314 4.70 -18.71 15.53
C ILE A 314 3.40 -19.34 16.02
N ILE A 315 2.47 -19.66 15.12
CA ILE A 315 1.17 -20.22 15.49
C ILE A 315 1.33 -21.62 16.11
N SER A 316 2.08 -22.51 15.45
CA SER A 316 2.13 -23.93 15.81
C SER A 316 3.11 -24.28 16.93
N GLN A 317 4.09 -23.42 17.20
CA GLN A 317 5.14 -23.69 18.18
C GLN A 317 5.11 -22.66 19.32
N ARG A 318 5.27 -21.35 18.99
CA ARG A 318 5.40 -20.32 20.01
C ARG A 318 4.10 -20.10 20.77
N LEU A 319 2.98 -19.85 20.04
CA LEU A 319 1.69 -19.56 20.69
C LEU A 319 1.08 -20.83 21.30
N ALA A 320 1.15 -21.97 20.62
CA ALA A 320 0.71 -23.25 21.17
C ALA A 320 1.43 -23.65 22.45
N GLY A 321 2.69 -23.23 22.60
CA GLY A 321 3.47 -23.47 23.83
C GLY A 321 2.93 -22.72 25.06
N PHE A 322 2.14 -21.67 24.90
CA PHE A 322 1.51 -20.98 26.04
C PHE A 322 0.24 -21.67 26.53
N ASP A 323 -0.41 -22.50 25.70
CA ASP A 323 -1.60 -23.28 26.09
C ASP A 323 -1.24 -24.64 26.72
N ALA A 324 0.03 -25.06 26.65
CA ALA A 324 0.49 -26.35 27.14
C ALA A 324 0.80 -26.40 28.66
N ALA A 325 0.29 -25.42 29.45
CA ALA A 325 0.52 -25.32 30.89
C ALA A 325 -0.64 -25.89 31.72
#